data_133bed6f74a936d6209f8bc6b9d3822e
#
_entry.id   133bed6f74a936d6209f8bc6b9d3822e
#
_cell.length_a   1.000
_cell.length_b   1.000
_cell.length_c   1.000
_cell.angle_alpha   90.00
_cell.angle_beta   90.00
_cell.angle_gamma   90.00
#
_symmetry.space_group_name_H-M   'P 1'
#
loop_
_entity.id
_entity.type
_entity.pdbx_description
1 polymer ?
#
loop_
_entity_poly.entity_id
_entity_poly.type
_entity_poly.pdbx_seq_one_letter_code
_entity_poly.pdbx_strand_id
1 'polypeptide(L)'
;MSEELSTSVITNDRPAQVHPMAVVDSRAELAHGVVIGPGAVIGPEVRIGANTWIGPNVVLDGLLRIGAHNRIYPGACLGQEPQDLKYKGAPTEVVIGDHNTIRECVTINRATDEGEQTRIGDNNLLMAYCHLGHNCLLGNNIVMSNGIQVAGHVLIEDRAVIGGCLGIHQFVHIGGMAMVGGMTRVDRDVPPYCLVEGHPGRVRGLNRVGLRRQGLHRLEGGQEFKQLQEIWSLLYRSDHVIADGLHLARKQDLLPAANHLCTFLEGSLSTGRRGPMPPPSSR
;
A
#
# COMPACT_ATOMS: atom_id res chain seq x y z
N MET A 1 53.16 -13.34 -10.39
CA MET A 1 52.83 -12.27 -9.44
C MET A 1 51.56 -11.61 -9.98
N SER A 2 50.43 -12.05 -9.48
CA SER A 2 49.10 -11.54 -9.83
C SER A 2 48.68 -10.61 -8.67
N GLU A 3 48.63 -9.32 -8.94
CA GLU A 3 48.09 -8.33 -8.01
C GLU A 3 46.57 -8.49 -7.94
N GLU A 4 46.07 -8.92 -6.77
CA GLU A 4 44.65 -8.85 -6.41
C GLU A 4 44.29 -7.38 -6.20
N LEU A 5 43.48 -6.85 -7.13
CA LEU A 5 42.81 -5.57 -6.97
C LEU A 5 41.71 -5.71 -5.90
N SER A 6 42.04 -5.32 -4.68
CA SER A 6 41.07 -5.13 -3.60
C SER A 6 40.14 -3.98 -3.96
N THR A 7 38.95 -4.30 -4.42
CA THR A 7 37.85 -3.35 -4.56
C THR A 7 37.35 -2.99 -3.16
N SER A 8 37.88 -1.92 -2.59
CA SER A 8 37.36 -1.29 -1.38
C SER A 8 35.92 -0.80 -1.71
N VAL A 9 34.92 -1.46 -1.16
CA VAL A 9 33.55 -0.94 -1.11
C VAL A 9 33.62 0.36 -0.30
N ILE A 10 33.51 1.50 -0.96
CA ILE A 10 33.38 2.80 -0.30
C ILE A 10 32.02 2.80 0.39
N THR A 11 31.99 2.40 1.64
CA THR A 11 30.82 2.60 2.51
C THR A 11 30.67 4.11 2.71
N ASN A 12 29.63 4.68 2.15
CA ASN A 12 29.34 6.12 2.27
C ASN A 12 28.72 6.37 3.67
N ASP A 13 29.55 6.17 4.70
CA ASP A 13 29.19 6.14 6.12
C ASP A 13 29.13 7.57 6.70
N ARG A 14 28.26 8.42 6.08
CA ARG A 14 28.04 9.78 6.56
C ARG A 14 27.20 9.73 7.83
N PRO A 15 27.58 10.45 8.90
CA PRO A 15 26.74 10.55 10.09
C PRO A 15 25.37 11.17 9.75
N ALA A 16 24.39 10.94 10.61
CA ALA A 16 23.10 11.62 10.49
C ALA A 16 23.29 13.14 10.56
N GLN A 17 22.56 13.88 9.73
CA GLN A 17 22.55 15.34 9.68
C GLN A 17 21.24 15.86 10.25
N VAL A 18 21.29 16.53 11.40
CA VAL A 18 20.10 17.08 12.05
C VAL A 18 20.15 18.60 11.98
N HIS A 19 19.13 19.21 11.41
CA HIS A 19 19.02 20.67 11.34
C HIS A 19 18.91 21.25 12.76
N PRO A 20 19.60 22.36 13.10
CA PRO A 20 19.59 22.95 14.45
C PRO A 20 18.19 23.34 14.99
N MET A 21 17.22 23.55 14.11
CA MET A 21 15.83 23.83 14.49
C MET A 21 14.96 22.56 14.60
N ALA A 22 15.49 21.39 14.39
CA ALA A 22 14.76 20.14 14.61
C ALA A 22 14.79 19.75 16.09
N VAL A 23 13.71 19.12 16.58
CA VAL A 23 13.62 18.57 17.92
C VAL A 23 13.69 17.04 17.81
N VAL A 24 14.80 16.46 18.24
CA VAL A 24 15.02 15.01 18.19
C VAL A 24 15.25 14.49 19.60
N ASP A 25 14.42 13.56 20.08
CA ASP A 25 14.62 12.91 21.38
C ASP A 25 15.92 12.11 21.36
N SER A 26 16.67 12.15 22.46
CA SER A 26 17.96 11.47 22.56
C SER A 26 17.90 9.95 22.49
N ARG A 27 16.71 9.36 22.62
CA ARG A 27 16.46 7.92 22.49
C ARG A 27 16.13 7.50 21.07
N ALA A 28 15.85 8.46 20.18
CA ALA A 28 15.60 8.16 18.77
C ALA A 28 16.85 7.57 18.11
N GLU A 29 16.66 6.54 17.30
CA GLU A 29 17.73 5.86 16.59
C GLU A 29 17.80 6.33 15.14
N LEU A 30 18.88 7.03 14.77
CA LEU A 30 19.12 7.53 13.42
C LEU A 30 20.30 6.77 12.80
N ALA A 31 20.06 6.06 11.70
CA ALA A 31 21.12 5.38 10.96
C ALA A 31 22.00 6.39 10.18
N HIS A 32 23.10 5.90 9.59
CA HIS A 32 23.98 6.71 8.77
C HIS A 32 23.25 7.37 7.58
N GLY A 33 23.68 8.56 7.21
CA GLY A 33 23.14 9.29 6.06
C GLY A 33 21.71 9.82 6.22
N VAL A 34 21.08 9.65 7.39
CA VAL A 34 19.77 10.26 7.67
C VAL A 34 19.89 11.78 7.67
N VAL A 35 18.93 12.46 7.06
CA VAL A 35 18.85 13.93 7.03
C VAL A 35 17.53 14.38 7.63
N ILE A 36 17.60 15.23 8.69
CA ILE A 36 16.42 15.79 9.37
C ILE A 36 16.33 17.28 9.08
N GLY A 37 15.23 17.71 8.49
CA GLY A 37 14.95 19.11 8.12
C GLY A 37 14.51 19.99 9.29
N PRO A 38 14.44 21.33 9.07
CA PRO A 38 14.08 22.30 10.10
C PRO A 38 12.66 22.09 10.61
N GLY A 39 12.44 22.26 11.90
CA GLY A 39 11.14 22.14 12.55
C GLY A 39 10.58 20.71 12.62
N ALA A 40 11.33 19.70 12.18
CA ALA A 40 10.92 18.32 12.36
C ALA A 40 10.96 17.92 13.85
N VAL A 41 9.99 17.10 14.28
CA VAL A 41 9.90 16.57 15.65
C VAL A 41 9.97 15.05 15.59
N ILE A 42 10.95 14.46 16.29
CA ILE A 42 11.21 13.02 16.30
C ILE A 42 11.11 12.51 17.75
N GLY A 43 10.14 11.64 17.99
CA GLY A 43 9.85 11.04 19.29
C GLY A 43 10.85 9.97 19.73
N PRO A 44 10.77 9.53 21.00
CA PRO A 44 11.77 8.68 21.64
C PRO A 44 11.86 7.25 21.13
N GLU A 45 10.77 6.72 20.55
CA GLU A 45 10.71 5.33 20.10
C GLU A 45 10.76 5.20 18.57
N VAL A 46 11.26 6.26 17.92
CA VAL A 46 11.38 6.34 16.46
C VAL A 46 12.74 5.80 16.03
N ARG A 47 12.73 4.90 15.04
CA ARG A 47 13.93 4.36 14.39
C ARG A 47 13.89 4.67 12.91
N ILE A 48 14.96 5.27 12.38
CA ILE A 48 15.05 5.71 10.99
C ILE A 48 16.25 5.04 10.32
N GLY A 49 15.96 4.28 9.26
CA GLY A 49 16.94 3.57 8.45
C GLY A 49 17.78 4.50 7.56
N ALA A 50 18.87 3.94 7.05
CA ALA A 50 19.94 4.65 6.36
C ALA A 50 19.44 5.50 5.16
N ASN A 51 20.10 6.66 4.96
CA ASN A 51 19.87 7.55 3.82
C ASN A 51 18.41 8.02 3.65
N THR A 52 17.61 7.96 4.70
CA THR A 52 16.24 8.48 4.72
C THR A 52 16.26 9.99 4.94
N TRP A 53 15.47 10.70 4.14
CA TRP A 53 15.29 12.15 4.23
C TRP A 53 13.96 12.51 4.88
N ILE A 54 14.03 13.28 5.95
CA ILE A 54 12.88 13.82 6.68
C ILE A 54 12.81 15.33 6.40
N GLY A 55 11.74 15.75 5.77
CA GLY A 55 11.50 17.13 5.38
C GLY A 55 11.17 18.07 6.54
N PRO A 56 11.03 19.36 6.26
CA PRO A 56 10.64 20.37 7.25
C PRO A 56 9.29 20.06 7.91
N ASN A 57 9.18 20.35 9.21
CA ASN A 57 7.93 20.23 9.98
C ASN A 57 7.27 18.85 9.93
N VAL A 58 8.01 17.80 9.70
CA VAL A 58 7.54 16.41 9.81
C VAL A 58 7.47 16.02 11.28
N VAL A 59 6.41 15.32 11.68
CA VAL A 59 6.25 14.77 13.04
C VAL A 59 6.28 13.25 12.97
N LEU A 60 7.25 12.65 13.65
CA LEU A 60 7.40 11.20 13.80
C LEU A 60 7.31 10.87 15.28
N ASP A 61 6.37 10.00 15.68
CA ASP A 61 6.12 9.70 17.10
C ASP A 61 5.63 8.26 17.29
N GLY A 62 5.57 7.81 18.57
CA GLY A 62 5.19 6.46 18.96
C GLY A 62 6.20 5.40 18.52
N LEU A 63 5.82 4.13 18.66
CA LEU A 63 6.62 3.00 18.15
C LEU A 63 6.61 3.03 16.63
N LEU A 64 7.62 3.66 16.03
CA LEU A 64 7.72 3.88 14.59
C LEU A 64 9.06 3.40 14.05
N ARG A 65 9.01 2.45 13.14
CA ARG A 65 10.18 1.99 12.38
C ARG A 65 10.06 2.40 10.92
N ILE A 66 11.06 3.11 10.42
CA ILE A 66 11.17 3.55 9.03
C ILE A 66 12.44 2.93 8.45
N GLY A 67 12.33 2.24 7.33
CA GLY A 67 13.44 1.64 6.62
C GLY A 67 14.37 2.67 5.96
N ALA A 68 15.19 2.19 5.03
CA ALA A 68 16.21 2.99 4.36
C ALA A 68 15.65 3.71 3.10
N HIS A 69 16.36 4.77 2.68
CA HIS A 69 16.12 5.48 1.42
C HIS A 69 14.70 6.06 1.27
N ASN A 70 13.98 6.28 2.35
CA ASN A 70 12.66 6.91 2.31
C ASN A 70 12.78 8.42 2.15
N ARG A 71 11.74 9.03 1.58
CA ARG A 71 11.59 10.49 1.48
C ARG A 71 10.25 10.89 2.08
N ILE A 72 10.30 11.61 3.21
CA ILE A 72 9.11 12.05 3.93
C ILE A 72 9.04 13.58 3.84
N TYR A 73 7.99 14.06 3.20
CA TYR A 73 7.83 15.46 2.80
C TYR A 73 7.16 16.31 3.90
N PRO A 74 7.23 17.65 3.78
CA PRO A 74 6.83 18.55 4.84
C PRO A 74 5.41 18.32 5.37
N GLY A 75 5.27 18.44 6.69
CA GLY A 75 3.98 18.36 7.38
C GLY A 75 3.39 16.95 7.50
N ALA A 76 4.09 15.91 7.05
CA ALA A 76 3.65 14.53 7.29
C ALA A 76 3.69 14.22 8.79
N CYS A 77 2.67 13.47 9.30
CA CYS A 77 2.57 13.04 10.69
C CYS A 77 2.42 11.52 10.75
N LEU A 78 3.47 10.82 11.19
CA LEU A 78 3.53 9.36 11.15
C LEU A 78 3.68 8.78 12.57
N GLY A 79 2.94 7.68 12.83
CA GLY A 79 3.02 6.97 14.09
C GLY A 79 2.12 7.53 15.20
N GLN A 80 1.25 8.47 14.90
CA GLN A 80 0.29 9.01 15.86
C GLN A 80 -0.73 7.94 16.32
N GLU A 81 -1.37 8.19 17.45
CA GLU A 81 -2.43 7.34 17.98
C GLU A 81 -3.55 7.08 16.98
N PRO A 82 -4.15 5.87 17.00
CA PRO A 82 -5.28 5.58 16.13
C PRO A 82 -6.48 6.47 16.46
N GLN A 83 -7.22 6.86 15.42
CA GLN A 83 -8.48 7.59 15.53
C GLN A 83 -9.63 6.60 15.78
N ASP A 84 -9.47 5.71 16.76
CA ASP A 84 -10.47 4.72 17.16
C ASP A 84 -10.81 4.91 18.65
N LEU A 85 -12.11 5.07 18.94
CA LEU A 85 -12.62 5.21 20.32
C LEU A 85 -12.33 3.99 21.21
N LYS A 86 -12.00 2.85 20.62
CA LYS A 86 -11.63 1.61 21.34
C LYS A 86 -10.20 1.64 21.85
N TYR A 87 -9.33 2.47 21.27
CA TYR A 87 -7.93 2.56 21.68
C TYR A 87 -7.80 2.96 23.15
N LYS A 88 -6.98 2.25 23.92
CA LYS A 88 -6.77 2.45 25.35
C LYS A 88 -5.31 2.68 25.73
N GLY A 89 -4.48 3.11 24.78
CA GLY A 89 -3.06 3.33 25.04
C GLY A 89 -2.20 2.08 24.87
N ALA A 90 -2.68 1.06 24.15
CA ALA A 90 -1.91 -0.16 23.89
C ALA A 90 -0.60 0.15 23.12
N PRO A 91 0.51 -0.56 23.40
CA PRO A 91 1.76 -0.42 22.68
C PRO A 91 1.62 -1.05 21.28
N THR A 92 1.34 -0.20 20.31
CA THR A 92 1.13 -0.57 18.90
C THR A 92 2.11 0.16 17.99
N GLU A 93 2.37 -0.35 16.81
CA GLU A 93 3.48 0.07 15.97
C GLU A 93 3.06 0.51 14.57
N VAL A 94 3.89 1.39 13.97
CA VAL A 94 3.94 1.60 12.53
C VAL A 94 5.27 1.10 11.99
N VAL A 95 5.22 0.29 10.93
CA VAL A 95 6.40 -0.20 10.21
C VAL A 95 6.35 0.24 8.77
N ILE A 96 7.35 0.97 8.33
CA ILE A 96 7.50 1.46 6.94
C ILE A 96 8.79 0.84 6.39
N GLY A 97 8.68 0.18 5.23
CA GLY A 97 9.80 -0.41 4.51
C GLY A 97 10.72 0.62 3.86
N ASP A 98 11.38 0.22 2.78
CA ASP A 98 12.41 1.00 2.11
C ASP A 98 11.88 1.74 0.87
N HIS A 99 12.63 2.79 0.45
CA HIS A 99 12.40 3.49 -0.83
C HIS A 99 11.01 4.11 -1.01
N ASN A 100 10.26 4.37 0.05
CA ASN A 100 8.96 5.02 -0.05
C ASN A 100 9.09 6.54 -0.22
N THR A 101 8.15 7.11 -0.96
CA THR A 101 7.94 8.55 -1.05
C THR A 101 6.62 8.92 -0.41
N ILE A 102 6.68 9.55 0.76
CA ILE A 102 5.52 9.99 1.53
C ILE A 102 5.43 11.51 1.42
N ARG A 103 4.44 11.99 0.69
CA ARG A 103 4.30 13.40 0.32
C ARG A 103 3.69 14.24 1.45
N GLU A 104 3.48 15.51 1.11
CA GLU A 104 3.10 16.55 2.06
C GLU A 104 1.82 16.21 2.83
N CYS A 105 1.82 16.45 4.14
CA CYS A 105 0.66 16.32 5.02
C CYS A 105 0.01 14.91 4.99
N VAL A 106 0.76 13.87 4.65
CA VAL A 106 0.29 12.49 4.82
C VAL A 106 0.24 12.16 6.30
N THR A 107 -0.82 11.44 6.72
CA THR A 107 -0.97 10.96 8.09
C THR A 107 -1.06 9.43 8.12
N ILE A 108 -0.34 8.80 9.07
CA ILE A 108 -0.35 7.35 9.26
C ILE A 108 -0.48 7.06 10.75
N ASN A 109 -1.58 6.41 11.14
CA ASN A 109 -1.83 6.03 12.52
C ASN A 109 -1.29 4.62 12.82
N ARG A 110 -0.84 4.40 14.07
CA ARG A 110 -0.48 3.09 14.55
C ARG A 110 -1.73 2.22 14.80
N ALA A 111 -1.53 0.91 15.02
CA ALA A 111 -2.63 -0.03 15.23
C ALA A 111 -3.37 0.19 16.56
N THR A 112 -4.45 -0.55 16.78
CA THR A 112 -5.36 -0.35 17.92
C THR A 112 -5.06 -1.28 19.10
N ASP A 113 -4.83 -2.57 18.85
CA ASP A 113 -4.67 -3.57 19.89
C ASP A 113 -3.21 -3.97 20.09
N GLU A 114 -2.84 -4.37 21.30
CA GLU A 114 -1.47 -4.71 21.68
C GLU A 114 -0.82 -5.72 20.71
N GLY A 115 0.40 -5.43 20.29
CA GLY A 115 1.17 -6.27 19.37
C GLY A 115 0.76 -6.15 17.90
N GLU A 116 -0.28 -5.39 17.58
CA GLU A 116 -0.67 -5.15 16.19
C GLU A 116 0.14 -4.00 15.55
N GLN A 117 0.12 -3.98 14.22
CA GLN A 117 0.89 -3.04 13.41
C GLN A 117 0.05 -2.45 12.28
N THR A 118 0.31 -1.18 11.98
CA THR A 118 0.07 -0.59 10.65
C THR A 118 1.35 -0.76 9.84
N ARG A 119 1.27 -1.36 8.66
CA ARG A 119 2.46 -1.73 7.89
C ARG A 119 2.41 -1.23 6.46
N ILE A 120 3.51 -0.65 6.00
CA ILE A 120 3.73 -0.21 4.63
C ILE A 120 5.00 -0.91 4.12
N GLY A 121 4.91 -1.56 2.96
CA GLY A 121 6.04 -2.21 2.30
C GLY A 121 6.99 -1.21 1.62
N ASP A 122 7.58 -1.60 0.51
CA ASP A 122 8.65 -0.89 -0.16
C ASP A 122 8.17 -0.19 -1.45
N ASN A 123 8.94 0.84 -1.86
CA ASN A 123 8.78 1.52 -3.16
C ASN A 123 7.39 2.13 -3.39
N ASN A 124 6.69 2.53 -2.34
CA ASN A 124 5.36 3.13 -2.45
C ASN A 124 5.43 4.66 -2.64
N LEU A 125 4.46 5.19 -3.37
CA LEU A 125 4.23 6.63 -3.50
C LEU A 125 2.88 6.97 -2.88
N LEU A 126 2.91 7.63 -1.72
CA LEU A 126 1.74 8.21 -1.07
C LEU A 126 1.75 9.71 -1.35
N MET A 127 0.86 10.17 -2.23
CA MET A 127 0.80 11.60 -2.59
C MET A 127 0.15 12.43 -1.48
N ALA A 128 0.21 13.74 -1.63
CA ALA A 128 -0.17 14.67 -0.59
C ALA A 128 -1.59 14.47 -0.04
N TYR A 129 -1.74 14.70 1.27
CA TYR A 129 -3.00 14.60 2.02
C TYR A 129 -3.63 13.20 2.07
N CYS A 130 -2.87 12.13 1.81
CA CYS A 130 -3.35 10.78 2.07
C CYS A 130 -3.39 10.50 3.58
N HIS A 131 -4.39 9.74 4.01
CA HIS A 131 -4.50 9.22 5.36
C HIS A 131 -4.54 7.71 5.36
N LEU A 132 -3.74 7.07 6.20
CA LEU A 132 -3.81 5.65 6.52
C LEU A 132 -4.28 5.47 7.96
N GLY A 133 -5.47 4.90 8.13
CA GLY A 133 -6.02 4.51 9.41
C GLY A 133 -5.24 3.34 10.04
N HIS A 134 -5.57 3.06 11.27
CA HIS A 134 -4.95 2.00 12.07
C HIS A 134 -5.07 0.61 11.42
N ASN A 135 -4.10 -0.27 11.68
CA ASN A 135 -4.12 -1.65 11.19
C ASN A 135 -4.13 -1.83 9.66
N CYS A 136 -3.83 -0.79 8.90
CA CYS A 136 -3.69 -0.92 7.46
C CYS A 136 -2.43 -1.69 7.08
N LEU A 137 -2.55 -2.56 6.07
CA LEU A 137 -1.45 -3.34 5.51
C LEU A 137 -1.28 -3.01 4.03
N LEU A 138 -0.20 -2.35 3.69
CA LEU A 138 0.15 -1.99 2.32
C LEU A 138 1.35 -2.82 1.85
N GLY A 139 1.22 -3.42 0.68
CA GLY A 139 2.32 -4.10 0.00
C GLY A 139 3.33 -3.13 -0.62
N ASN A 140 3.86 -3.50 -1.77
CA ASN A 140 4.96 -2.81 -2.44
C ASN A 140 4.53 -2.16 -3.76
N ASN A 141 5.25 -1.11 -4.19
CA ASN A 141 5.05 -0.43 -5.48
C ASN A 141 3.62 0.13 -5.66
N ILE A 142 2.96 0.49 -4.59
CA ILE A 142 1.62 1.08 -4.59
C ILE A 142 1.73 2.57 -4.92
N VAL A 143 0.78 3.06 -5.72
CA VAL A 143 0.63 4.49 -5.98
C VAL A 143 -0.74 4.96 -5.46
N MET A 144 -0.70 5.86 -4.49
CA MET A 144 -1.88 6.53 -3.94
C MET A 144 -1.85 8.01 -4.34
N SER A 145 -2.85 8.43 -5.13
CA SER A 145 -2.96 9.84 -5.55
C SER A 145 -3.43 10.75 -4.39
N ASN A 146 -3.47 12.05 -4.62
CA ASN A 146 -3.78 13.03 -3.58
C ASN A 146 -5.14 12.82 -2.90
N GLY A 147 -5.19 13.03 -1.58
CA GLY A 147 -6.44 13.12 -0.82
C GLY A 147 -7.19 11.80 -0.64
N ILE A 148 -6.51 10.68 -0.65
CA ILE A 148 -7.12 9.37 -0.36
C ILE A 148 -7.24 9.20 1.15
N GLN A 149 -8.44 8.79 1.61
CA GLN A 149 -8.72 8.51 3.01
C GLN A 149 -8.97 7.02 3.21
N VAL A 150 -8.03 6.33 3.85
CA VAL A 150 -8.09 4.88 4.11
C VAL A 150 -8.51 4.65 5.56
N ALA A 151 -9.66 4.03 5.76
CA ALA A 151 -10.12 3.63 7.09
C ALA A 151 -9.31 2.44 7.65
N GLY A 152 -9.55 2.07 8.90
CA GLY A 152 -8.80 0.99 9.56
C GLY A 152 -8.93 -0.39 8.91
N HIS A 153 -7.92 -1.24 9.12
CA HIS A 153 -7.89 -2.65 8.68
C HIS A 153 -8.01 -2.86 7.17
N VAL A 154 -7.61 -1.89 6.36
CA VAL A 154 -7.58 -2.05 4.90
C VAL A 154 -6.30 -2.76 4.49
N LEU A 155 -6.44 -3.74 3.59
CA LEU A 155 -5.33 -4.43 2.94
C LEU A 155 -5.22 -3.97 1.49
N ILE A 156 -4.03 -3.53 1.08
CA ILE A 156 -3.73 -3.14 -0.30
C ILE A 156 -2.53 -3.96 -0.79
N GLU A 157 -2.76 -4.79 -1.80
CA GLU A 157 -1.71 -5.63 -2.38
C GLU A 157 -0.78 -4.84 -3.31
N ASP A 158 0.31 -5.49 -3.70
CA ASP A 158 1.37 -4.93 -4.53
C ASP A 158 0.87 -4.31 -5.84
N ARG A 159 1.51 -3.20 -6.23
CA ARG A 159 1.30 -2.53 -7.52
C ARG A 159 -0.12 -2.02 -7.77
N ALA A 160 -0.94 -1.91 -6.74
CA ALA A 160 -2.23 -1.24 -6.85
C ALA A 160 -2.03 0.25 -7.13
N VAL A 161 -2.91 0.81 -7.95
CA VAL A 161 -2.94 2.25 -8.27
C VAL A 161 -4.29 2.81 -7.85
N ILE A 162 -4.28 3.81 -6.97
CA ILE A 162 -5.51 4.37 -6.39
C ILE A 162 -5.60 5.84 -6.78
N GLY A 163 -6.66 6.20 -7.48
CA GLY A 163 -6.98 7.56 -7.92
C GLY A 163 -7.32 8.48 -6.76
N GLY A 164 -7.21 9.78 -6.99
CA GLY A 164 -7.34 10.78 -5.93
C GLY A 164 -8.76 11.05 -5.42
N CYS A 165 -8.84 11.72 -4.28
CA CYS A 165 -10.06 12.25 -3.68
C CYS A 165 -11.13 11.16 -3.45
N LEU A 166 -10.77 10.07 -2.81
CA LEU A 166 -11.69 8.99 -2.48
C LEU A 166 -11.49 8.45 -1.06
N GLY A 167 -12.53 7.80 -0.55
CA GLY A 167 -12.52 7.08 0.73
C GLY A 167 -12.58 5.57 0.51
N ILE A 168 -11.80 4.84 1.31
CA ILE A 168 -11.80 3.38 1.34
C ILE A 168 -12.37 2.94 2.69
N HIS A 169 -13.47 2.18 2.63
CA HIS A 169 -14.15 1.69 3.83
C HIS A 169 -13.27 0.68 4.59
N GLN A 170 -13.45 0.66 5.92
CA GLN A 170 -12.73 -0.29 6.78
C GLN A 170 -12.90 -1.76 6.32
N PHE A 171 -11.85 -2.55 6.53
CA PHE A 171 -11.78 -3.97 6.18
C PHE A 171 -11.80 -4.27 4.67
N VAL A 172 -11.78 -3.28 3.80
CA VAL A 172 -11.69 -3.51 2.36
C VAL A 172 -10.33 -4.10 2.01
N HIS A 173 -10.34 -5.05 1.09
CA HIS A 173 -9.15 -5.62 0.46
C HIS A 173 -9.07 -5.12 -1.00
N ILE A 174 -7.95 -4.49 -1.35
CA ILE A 174 -7.66 -4.08 -2.73
C ILE A 174 -6.58 -5.01 -3.29
N GLY A 175 -6.94 -5.77 -4.31
CA GLY A 175 -6.07 -6.76 -4.93
C GLY A 175 -4.96 -6.15 -5.77
N GLY A 176 -3.93 -6.95 -6.00
CA GLY A 176 -2.71 -6.54 -6.70
C GLY A 176 -2.97 -6.06 -8.13
N MET A 177 -2.18 -5.08 -8.57
CA MET A 177 -2.31 -4.45 -9.91
C MET A 177 -3.71 -3.90 -10.23
N ALA A 178 -4.60 -3.79 -9.24
CA ALA A 178 -5.88 -3.12 -9.43
C ALA A 178 -5.69 -1.62 -9.71
N MET A 179 -6.62 -1.04 -10.44
CA MET A 179 -6.74 0.40 -10.65
C MET A 179 -8.08 0.87 -10.11
N VAL A 180 -8.07 1.78 -9.16
CA VAL A 180 -9.25 2.46 -8.66
C VAL A 180 -9.28 3.88 -9.25
N GLY A 181 -10.33 4.21 -9.99
CA GLY A 181 -10.50 5.55 -10.56
C GLY A 181 -10.72 6.61 -9.48
N GLY A 182 -10.33 7.86 -9.76
CA GLY A 182 -10.54 8.97 -8.83
C GLY A 182 -12.01 9.15 -8.45
N MET A 183 -12.27 9.67 -7.23
CA MET A 183 -13.62 9.93 -6.68
C MET A 183 -14.52 8.69 -6.60
N THR A 184 -13.95 7.48 -6.68
CA THR A 184 -14.70 6.22 -6.56
C THR A 184 -15.10 5.96 -5.11
N ARG A 185 -16.34 5.54 -4.88
CA ARG A 185 -16.76 5.00 -3.58
C ARG A 185 -16.27 3.56 -3.44
N VAL A 186 -15.34 3.31 -2.51
CA VAL A 186 -14.75 1.99 -2.26
C VAL A 186 -15.28 1.43 -0.94
N ASP A 187 -16.39 0.71 -0.99
CA ASP A 187 -17.04 0.09 0.18
C ASP A 187 -17.05 -1.46 0.14
N ARG A 188 -16.42 -2.05 -0.86
CA ARG A 188 -16.29 -3.50 -1.08
C ARG A 188 -14.88 -3.83 -1.58
N ASP A 189 -14.52 -5.11 -1.56
CA ASP A 189 -13.23 -5.56 -2.04
C ASP A 189 -13.03 -5.30 -3.53
N VAL A 190 -11.87 -4.77 -3.88
CA VAL A 190 -11.49 -4.47 -5.27
C VAL A 190 -10.70 -5.64 -5.83
N PRO A 191 -11.22 -6.39 -6.82
CA PRO A 191 -10.52 -7.56 -7.33
C PRO A 191 -9.19 -7.22 -7.99
N PRO A 192 -8.16 -8.07 -7.85
CA PRO A 192 -6.87 -7.85 -8.47
C PRO A 192 -6.99 -7.74 -9.99
N TYR A 193 -6.07 -7.00 -10.59
CA TYR A 193 -6.00 -6.76 -12.04
C TYR A 193 -7.16 -5.97 -12.65
N CYS A 194 -8.16 -5.59 -11.87
CA CYS A 194 -9.36 -4.92 -12.34
C CYS A 194 -9.24 -3.39 -12.31
N LEU A 195 -9.97 -2.74 -13.22
CA LEU A 195 -10.33 -1.33 -13.17
C LEU A 195 -11.68 -1.18 -12.47
N VAL A 196 -11.71 -0.44 -11.37
CA VAL A 196 -12.92 -0.10 -10.62
C VAL A 196 -13.11 1.41 -10.62
N GLU A 197 -14.30 1.89 -10.95
CA GLU A 197 -14.60 3.31 -10.91
C GLU A 197 -16.09 3.60 -10.71
N GLY A 198 -16.39 4.81 -10.24
CA GLY A 198 -17.73 5.36 -10.14
C GLY A 198 -18.29 5.46 -8.72
N HIS A 199 -19.48 6.03 -8.61
CA HIS A 199 -20.22 6.21 -7.36
C HIS A 199 -21.68 5.76 -7.56
N PRO A 200 -22.04 4.52 -7.17
CA PRO A 200 -21.25 3.50 -6.49
C PRO A 200 -20.14 2.91 -7.36
N GLY A 201 -19.06 2.41 -6.71
CA GLY A 201 -17.94 1.74 -7.39
C GLY A 201 -18.37 0.47 -8.11
N ARG A 202 -17.84 0.24 -9.31
CA ARG A 202 -18.13 -0.91 -10.16
C ARG A 202 -16.89 -1.40 -10.89
N VAL A 203 -16.75 -2.71 -11.07
CA VAL A 203 -15.72 -3.29 -11.93
C VAL A 203 -16.04 -2.92 -13.38
N ARG A 204 -15.18 -2.19 -14.07
CA ARG A 204 -15.36 -1.79 -15.47
C ARG A 204 -14.68 -2.73 -16.45
N GLY A 205 -13.64 -3.39 -16.03
CA GLY A 205 -12.85 -4.30 -16.83
C GLY A 205 -11.53 -4.67 -16.18
N LEU A 206 -10.66 -5.30 -16.91
CA LEU A 206 -9.28 -5.46 -16.52
C LEU A 206 -8.50 -4.14 -16.67
N ASN A 207 -7.56 -3.88 -15.79
CA ASN A 207 -6.61 -2.77 -15.84
C ASN A 207 -5.57 -2.98 -16.96
N ARG A 208 -6.02 -3.01 -18.21
CA ARG A 208 -5.19 -3.36 -19.38
C ARG A 208 -3.93 -2.50 -19.50
N VAL A 209 -4.03 -1.21 -19.16
CA VAL A 209 -2.89 -0.29 -19.22
C VAL A 209 -1.85 -0.62 -18.17
N GLY A 210 -2.27 -0.80 -16.93
CA GLY A 210 -1.38 -1.20 -15.83
C GLY A 210 -0.74 -2.56 -16.08
N LEU A 211 -1.52 -3.56 -16.47
CA LEU A 211 -1.04 -4.92 -16.75
C LEU A 211 -0.02 -4.93 -17.90
N ARG A 212 -0.21 -4.09 -18.94
CA ARG A 212 0.77 -3.94 -20.03
C ARG A 212 2.07 -3.31 -19.53
N ARG A 213 1.99 -2.25 -18.74
CA ARG A 213 3.17 -1.57 -18.15
C ARG A 213 3.98 -2.50 -17.25
N GLN A 214 3.30 -3.37 -16.51
CA GLN A 214 3.93 -4.38 -15.65
C GLN A 214 4.41 -5.64 -16.39
N GLY A 215 4.22 -5.70 -17.70
CA GLY A 215 4.73 -6.78 -18.54
C GLY A 215 3.91 -8.07 -18.52
N LEU A 216 2.75 -8.11 -17.85
CA LEU A 216 1.93 -9.33 -17.73
C LEU A 216 1.59 -9.95 -19.11
N HIS A 217 1.42 -9.10 -20.13
CA HIS A 217 1.12 -9.55 -21.52
C HIS A 217 2.28 -10.30 -22.19
N ARG A 218 3.47 -10.34 -21.59
CA ARG A 218 4.66 -11.05 -22.09
C ARG A 218 4.95 -12.35 -21.34
N LEU A 219 4.37 -12.51 -20.15
CA LEU A 219 4.56 -13.71 -19.35
C LEU A 219 3.98 -14.92 -20.07
N GLU A 220 4.68 -16.05 -20.00
CA GLU A 220 4.28 -17.30 -20.67
C GLU A 220 3.88 -17.11 -22.15
N GLY A 221 4.60 -16.26 -22.89
CA GLY A 221 4.25 -15.93 -24.28
C GLY A 221 2.89 -15.25 -24.44
N GLY A 222 2.38 -14.60 -23.40
CA GLY A 222 1.06 -13.95 -23.36
C GLY A 222 -0.10 -14.82 -22.90
N GLN A 223 0.15 -16.10 -22.59
CA GLN A 223 -0.90 -17.05 -22.18
C GLN A 223 -1.51 -16.65 -20.84
N GLU A 224 -0.70 -16.17 -19.88
CA GLU A 224 -1.17 -15.75 -18.58
C GLU A 224 -2.21 -14.61 -18.68
N PHE A 225 -1.93 -13.59 -19.50
CA PHE A 225 -2.87 -12.50 -19.73
C PHE A 225 -4.14 -12.97 -20.46
N LYS A 226 -4.01 -13.89 -21.43
CA LYS A 226 -5.14 -14.46 -22.15
C LYS A 226 -6.05 -15.24 -21.22
N GLN A 227 -5.50 -16.14 -20.40
CA GLN A 227 -6.30 -16.89 -19.44
C GLN A 227 -6.96 -15.98 -18.39
N LEU A 228 -6.24 -14.97 -17.88
CA LEU A 228 -6.84 -13.98 -16.99
C LEU A 228 -8.04 -13.28 -17.65
N GLN A 229 -7.99 -12.94 -18.95
CA GLN A 229 -9.11 -12.36 -19.66
C GLN A 229 -10.29 -13.33 -19.79
N GLU A 230 -10.04 -14.61 -20.06
CA GLU A 230 -11.06 -15.66 -20.16
C GLU A 230 -11.76 -15.84 -18.80
N ILE A 231 -10.99 -16.00 -17.72
CA ILE A 231 -11.55 -16.16 -16.37
C ILE A 231 -12.30 -14.90 -15.92
N TRP A 232 -11.73 -13.71 -16.16
CA TRP A 232 -12.43 -12.47 -15.85
C TRP A 232 -13.77 -12.36 -16.62
N SER A 233 -13.80 -12.76 -17.89
CA SER A 233 -15.03 -12.75 -18.68
C SER A 233 -16.08 -13.74 -18.15
N LEU A 234 -15.63 -14.93 -17.71
CA LEU A 234 -16.50 -15.90 -17.06
C LEU A 234 -17.12 -15.35 -15.77
N LEU A 235 -16.34 -14.60 -14.97
CA LEU A 235 -16.77 -14.09 -13.65
C LEU A 235 -17.61 -12.81 -13.74
N TYR A 236 -17.40 -11.95 -14.76
CA TYR A 236 -17.98 -10.61 -14.80
C TYR A 236 -18.82 -10.30 -16.03
N ARG A 237 -18.84 -11.19 -17.05
CA ARG A 237 -19.58 -10.98 -18.31
C ARG A 237 -20.51 -12.12 -18.70
N SER A 238 -20.47 -13.25 -17.99
CA SER A 238 -21.42 -14.33 -18.19
C SER A 238 -22.70 -14.10 -17.40
N ASP A 239 -23.71 -14.93 -17.63
CA ASP A 239 -24.94 -14.93 -16.87
C ASP A 239 -24.83 -15.65 -15.51
N HIS A 240 -23.65 -16.18 -15.20
CA HIS A 240 -23.39 -16.84 -13.91
C HIS A 240 -23.22 -15.83 -12.79
N VAL A 241 -23.71 -16.15 -11.59
CA VAL A 241 -23.26 -15.46 -10.38
C VAL A 241 -21.78 -15.80 -10.13
N ILE A 242 -21.05 -14.88 -9.50
CA ILE A 242 -19.59 -15.02 -9.32
C ILE A 242 -19.19 -16.37 -8.68
N ALA A 243 -19.99 -16.87 -7.71
CA ALA A 243 -19.71 -18.15 -7.05
C ALA A 243 -19.75 -19.34 -8.03
N ASP A 244 -20.74 -19.39 -8.93
CA ASP A 244 -20.83 -20.44 -9.95
C ASP A 244 -19.70 -20.34 -10.98
N GLY A 245 -19.38 -19.10 -11.39
CA GLY A 245 -18.24 -18.83 -12.26
C GLY A 245 -16.92 -19.28 -11.65
N LEU A 246 -16.70 -19.08 -10.36
CA LEU A 246 -15.51 -19.57 -9.63
C LEU A 246 -15.44 -21.11 -9.64
N HIS A 247 -16.58 -21.80 -9.40
CA HIS A 247 -16.63 -23.24 -9.47
C HIS A 247 -16.25 -23.77 -10.87
N LEU A 248 -16.68 -23.10 -11.93
CA LEU A 248 -16.30 -23.45 -13.31
C LEU A 248 -14.82 -23.13 -13.60
N ALA A 249 -14.31 -21.99 -13.12
CA ALA A 249 -12.92 -21.61 -13.28
C ALA A 249 -11.98 -22.64 -12.61
N ARG A 250 -12.34 -23.13 -11.42
CA ARG A 250 -11.53 -24.11 -10.67
C ARG A 250 -11.44 -25.50 -11.31
N LYS A 251 -12.22 -25.79 -12.36
CA LYS A 251 -12.08 -27.02 -13.15
C LYS A 251 -10.95 -26.96 -14.17
N GLN A 252 -10.31 -25.80 -14.33
CA GLN A 252 -9.21 -25.57 -15.27
C GLN A 252 -7.87 -25.49 -14.53
N ASP A 253 -6.78 -25.77 -15.22
CA ASP A 253 -5.43 -25.47 -14.72
C ASP A 253 -5.20 -23.97 -14.81
N LEU A 254 -5.18 -23.30 -13.66
CA LEU A 254 -5.07 -21.86 -13.58
C LEU A 254 -3.62 -21.40 -13.47
N LEU A 255 -3.20 -20.54 -14.37
CA LEU A 255 -1.96 -19.79 -14.28
C LEU A 255 -2.00 -18.78 -13.13
N PRO A 256 -0.86 -18.26 -12.64
CA PRO A 256 -0.78 -17.50 -11.40
C PRO A 256 -1.76 -16.35 -11.29
N ALA A 257 -1.91 -15.50 -12.32
CA ALA A 257 -2.81 -14.35 -12.25
C ALA A 257 -4.29 -14.74 -12.20
N ALA A 258 -4.71 -15.75 -12.98
CA ALA A 258 -6.08 -16.26 -12.95
C ALA A 258 -6.39 -16.95 -11.61
N ASN A 259 -5.43 -17.72 -11.09
CA ASN A 259 -5.55 -18.36 -9.79
C ASN A 259 -5.66 -17.34 -8.66
N HIS A 260 -4.83 -16.28 -8.67
CA HIS A 260 -4.90 -15.19 -7.70
C HIS A 260 -6.27 -14.50 -7.73
N LEU A 261 -6.81 -14.16 -8.91
CA LEU A 261 -8.13 -13.58 -9.05
C LEU A 261 -9.21 -14.46 -8.42
N CYS A 262 -9.19 -15.77 -8.68
CA CYS A 262 -10.15 -16.71 -8.12
C CYS A 262 -10.02 -16.81 -6.59
N THR A 263 -8.80 -16.97 -6.06
CA THR A 263 -8.54 -17.06 -4.61
C THR A 263 -8.97 -15.78 -3.88
N PHE A 264 -8.69 -14.62 -4.45
CA PHE A 264 -9.14 -13.34 -3.91
C PHE A 264 -10.67 -13.28 -3.82
N LEU A 265 -11.37 -13.64 -4.88
CA LEU A 265 -12.83 -13.58 -4.91
C LEU A 265 -13.49 -14.59 -3.98
N GLU A 266 -12.94 -15.79 -3.85
CA GLU A 266 -13.38 -16.78 -2.85
C GLU A 266 -13.25 -16.22 -1.42
N GLY A 267 -12.10 -15.62 -1.10
CA GLY A 267 -11.89 -14.94 0.18
C GLY A 267 -12.87 -13.77 0.39
N SER A 268 -13.11 -12.98 -0.65
CA SER A 268 -14.04 -11.85 -0.60
C SER A 268 -15.50 -12.26 -0.40
N LEU A 269 -15.89 -13.44 -0.86
CA LEU A 269 -17.23 -14.00 -0.68
C LEU A 269 -17.41 -14.75 0.65
N SER A 270 -16.36 -14.88 1.45
CA SER A 270 -16.45 -15.58 2.74
C SER A 270 -17.37 -14.87 3.73
N THR A 271 -17.88 -15.64 4.70
CA THR A 271 -18.80 -15.13 5.73
C THR A 271 -18.17 -13.94 6.49
N GLY A 272 -18.97 -12.90 6.69
CA GLY A 272 -18.56 -11.68 7.42
C GLY A 272 -17.92 -10.60 6.53
N ARG A 273 -17.59 -10.88 5.28
CA ARG A 273 -17.11 -9.87 4.32
C ARG A 273 -18.26 -9.24 3.52
N ARG A 274 -18.01 -8.02 3.03
CA ARG A 274 -19.01 -7.30 2.20
C ARG A 274 -19.09 -7.82 0.76
N GLY A 275 -18.15 -8.68 0.37
CA GLY A 275 -18.02 -9.20 -0.97
C GLY A 275 -17.27 -8.26 -1.93
N PRO A 276 -17.01 -8.72 -3.15
CA PRO A 276 -16.26 -7.94 -4.14
C PRO A 276 -17.10 -6.82 -4.75
N MET A 277 -16.43 -5.84 -5.35
CA MET A 277 -17.07 -4.83 -6.21
C MET A 277 -17.88 -5.52 -7.31
N PRO A 278 -19.16 -5.12 -7.48
CA PRO A 278 -20.03 -5.74 -8.46
C PRO A 278 -19.64 -5.36 -9.91
N PRO A 279 -20.14 -6.13 -10.91
CA PRO A 279 -20.00 -5.79 -12.31
C PRO A 279 -20.71 -4.46 -12.65
N PRO A 280 -20.53 -3.90 -13.85
CA PRO A 280 -21.33 -2.79 -14.33
C PRO A 280 -22.80 -3.13 -14.23
N SER A 281 -23.66 -2.16 -13.91
CA SER A 281 -25.11 -2.35 -14.05
C SER A 281 -25.40 -2.73 -15.50
N SER A 282 -26.18 -3.78 -15.73
CA SER A 282 -26.81 -4.01 -17.05
C SER A 282 -27.51 -2.72 -17.48
N ARG A 283 -27.23 -2.27 -18.72
CA ARG A 283 -27.92 -1.13 -19.31
C ARG A 283 -29.37 -1.48 -19.57
#